data_d4209c973dbdec97ffcc7ef6fa5f77aa
#
_entry.id   d4209c973dbdec97ffcc7ef6fa5f77aa
#
_cell.length_a   1.000
_cell.length_b   1.000
_cell.length_c   1.000
_cell.angle_alpha   90.00
_cell.angle_beta   90.00
_cell.angle_gamma   90.00
#
_symmetry.space_group_name_H-M   'P 1'
#
loop_
_entity.id
_entity.type
_entity.pdbx_description
1 polymer ?
#
loop_
_entity_poly.entity_id
_entity_poly.type
_entity_poly.pdbx_seq_one_letter_code
_entity_poly.pdbx_strand_id
1 'polypeptide(L)'
;KWVIRKHLELLTLAGIDFLYLDFTNANMNGDNAINIYKNATLALMDTILEMQAEGYEVPRIVPICCNPYTSGNVAERTKITTRVIEWVYNNYYAVDNFKYKSCWFTADKTRNPSGNPLLVTYSFDKKYLTNKAVADAFWIRNVVWPTAVTPDSYANGFPWMDYSFPQQNYGGIMNVSVAQHIDGAWSSEAFLARSRMNTALKYRGRGALPSQIYAYQSDSVEAALTATNFISEWENVHNYSGSEEVWMVTVTGWNEWVAQKLNQNGRYATFVDTFNIAFSRDIEMMRDDGGYGDVYFLNLVENVRKFKYESDGKSSAAAMWMRQTVDYKNVSAWDDVKAKYIDFTGDANNRNSKSIANKYTYTDNTARNDIDYVKIANDSKYLYVLVAAKNDVTAHEQGDKGWMNLWISAGGKKGWSGYDFVINRNPNGSLTSIEKLGTDADGKITATTLDFDADIYTEGKYVAYRIPLEAIGATSASEIGLKVSDNIFAGERTAANDGVGVYSFGDLFAFYCGGDCAPAGRLN
;
A
#
# COMPACT_ATOMS: atom_id res chain seq x y z
N LYS A 1 9.89 -4.01 14.87
CA LYS A 1 8.85 -3.02 15.14
C LYS A 1 8.82 -1.93 14.07
N TRP A 2 9.95 -1.27 13.76
CA TRP A 2 10.02 -0.21 12.73
C TRP A 2 9.50 -0.69 11.35
N VAL A 3 9.92 -1.87 10.88
CA VAL A 3 9.45 -2.44 9.61
C VAL A 3 7.93 -2.64 9.61
N ILE A 4 7.37 -3.19 10.69
CA ILE A 4 5.92 -3.39 10.84
C ILE A 4 5.18 -2.05 10.76
N ARG A 5 5.66 -1.03 11.47
CA ARG A 5 5.09 0.30 11.42
C ARG A 5 5.08 0.85 9.99
N LYS A 6 6.21 0.73 9.28
CA LYS A 6 6.31 1.21 7.89
C LYS A 6 5.33 0.51 6.94
N HIS A 7 5.14 -0.79 7.09
CA HIS A 7 4.10 -1.49 6.33
C HIS A 7 2.70 -1.01 6.67
N LEU A 8 2.39 -0.83 7.95
CA LEU A 8 1.08 -0.29 8.37
C LEU A 8 0.85 1.12 7.84
N GLU A 9 1.87 1.98 7.83
CA GLU A 9 1.81 3.31 7.23
C GLU A 9 1.43 3.23 5.75
N LEU A 10 2.16 2.47 4.94
CA LEU A 10 1.88 2.32 3.52
C LEU A 10 0.48 1.76 3.26
N LEU A 11 0.05 0.78 4.02
CA LEU A 11 -1.27 0.17 3.86
C LEU A 11 -2.41 1.07 4.35
N THR A 12 -2.16 1.89 5.36
CA THR A 12 -3.08 2.97 5.78
C THR A 12 -3.24 4.01 4.66
N LEU A 13 -2.13 4.42 4.05
CA LEU A 13 -2.14 5.33 2.90
C LEU A 13 -2.91 4.76 1.70
N ALA A 14 -2.78 3.47 1.48
CA ALA A 14 -3.55 2.77 0.45
C ALA A 14 -5.04 2.61 0.80
N GLY A 15 -5.45 2.95 2.02
CA GLY A 15 -6.84 2.82 2.48
C GLY A 15 -7.27 1.38 2.78
N ILE A 16 -6.33 0.51 3.12
CA ILE A 16 -6.61 -0.89 3.47
C ILE A 16 -7.27 -0.96 4.85
N ASP A 17 -8.38 -1.70 4.95
CA ASP A 17 -9.13 -1.83 6.20
C ASP A 17 -8.61 -2.96 7.10
N PHE A 18 -8.10 -4.02 6.48
CA PHE A 18 -7.58 -5.17 7.24
C PHE A 18 -6.51 -5.96 6.48
N LEU A 19 -5.71 -6.67 7.25
CA LEU A 19 -4.73 -7.64 6.79
C LEU A 19 -5.26 -9.04 7.09
N TYR A 20 -5.40 -9.90 6.09
CA TYR A 20 -5.68 -11.30 6.37
C TYR A 20 -4.36 -12.06 6.50
N LEU A 21 -4.16 -12.62 7.68
CA LEU A 21 -2.92 -13.28 8.08
C LEU A 21 -3.00 -14.78 7.75
N ASP A 22 -2.11 -15.24 6.91
CA ASP A 22 -2.07 -16.65 6.52
C ASP A 22 -1.44 -17.53 7.61
N PHE A 23 -2.27 -18.19 8.39
CA PHE A 23 -1.87 -19.23 9.34
C PHE A 23 -2.14 -20.65 8.81
N THR A 24 -2.27 -20.81 7.51
CA THR A 24 -2.59 -22.13 6.89
C THR A 24 -1.52 -23.18 7.14
N ASN A 25 -0.27 -22.76 7.36
CA ASN A 25 0.83 -23.65 7.73
C ASN A 25 0.96 -23.91 9.23
N ALA A 26 0.07 -23.35 10.05
CA ALA A 26 -0.01 -23.64 11.48
C ALA A 26 -0.55 -25.06 11.71
N ASN A 27 0.24 -26.07 11.39
CA ASN A 27 -0.06 -27.44 11.77
C ASN A 27 0.31 -27.62 13.24
N MET A 28 -0.64 -28.04 14.05
CA MET A 28 -0.44 -28.28 15.48
C MET A 28 0.29 -29.61 15.76
N ASN A 29 1.10 -30.09 14.85
CA ASN A 29 1.96 -31.26 15.09
C ASN A 29 3.18 -30.84 15.92
N GLY A 30 2.90 -30.37 17.13
CA GLY A 30 3.87 -29.85 18.09
C GLY A 30 3.65 -28.36 18.36
N ASP A 31 3.98 -27.94 19.57
CA ASP A 31 3.81 -26.54 20.06
C ASP A 31 4.61 -25.52 19.23
N ASN A 32 5.49 -25.96 18.35
CA ASN A 32 6.40 -25.08 17.63
C ASN A 32 5.80 -24.49 16.35
N ALA A 33 4.86 -25.15 15.69
CA ALA A 33 4.41 -24.71 14.38
C ALA A 33 3.59 -23.41 14.42
N ILE A 34 2.72 -23.24 15.42
CA ILE A 34 1.97 -21.99 15.57
C ILE A 34 2.76 -20.91 16.30
N ASN A 35 3.71 -21.31 17.15
CA ASN A 35 4.57 -20.35 17.85
C ASN A 35 5.44 -19.52 16.90
N ILE A 36 5.71 -19.99 15.69
CA ILE A 36 6.45 -19.25 14.67
C ILE A 36 5.76 -17.91 14.34
N TYR A 37 4.43 -17.87 14.39
CA TYR A 37 3.64 -16.66 14.11
C TYR A 37 3.44 -15.78 15.33
N LYS A 38 3.61 -16.31 16.55
CA LYS A 38 3.19 -15.67 17.80
C LYS A 38 3.83 -14.31 18.00
N ASN A 39 5.15 -14.26 17.98
CA ASN A 39 5.87 -13.03 18.29
C ASN A 39 5.68 -11.94 17.22
N ALA A 40 5.64 -12.34 15.95
CA ALA A 40 5.39 -11.42 14.84
C ALA A 40 3.97 -10.83 14.91
N THR A 41 2.96 -11.66 15.17
CA THR A 41 1.57 -11.22 15.29
C THR A 41 1.33 -10.34 16.51
N LEU A 42 1.92 -10.67 17.65
CA LEU A 42 1.85 -9.81 18.85
C LEU A 42 2.53 -8.46 18.61
N ALA A 43 3.71 -8.46 17.97
CA ALA A 43 4.39 -7.22 17.59
C ALA A 43 3.58 -6.37 16.59
N LEU A 44 2.86 -7.01 15.66
CA LEU A 44 1.93 -6.34 14.76
C LEU A 44 0.78 -5.70 15.53
N MET A 45 0.12 -6.44 16.41
CA MET A 45 -1.02 -5.93 17.20
C MET A 45 -0.60 -4.84 18.20
N ASP A 46 0.57 -4.96 18.83
CA ASP A 46 1.11 -3.88 19.68
C ASP A 46 1.37 -2.61 18.85
N THR A 47 1.90 -2.74 17.65
CA THR A 47 2.12 -1.59 16.77
C THR A 47 0.80 -0.98 16.29
N ILE A 48 -0.22 -1.79 15.98
CA ILE A 48 -1.57 -1.31 15.66
C ILE A 48 -2.14 -0.49 16.82
N LEU A 49 -2.05 -0.99 18.07
CA LEU A 49 -2.55 -0.27 19.25
C LEU A 49 -1.84 1.08 19.45
N GLU A 50 -0.53 1.11 19.24
CA GLU A 50 0.24 2.37 19.35
C GLU A 50 -0.21 3.39 18.31
N MET A 51 -0.34 2.96 17.05
CA MET A 51 -0.78 3.85 15.98
C MET A 51 -2.25 4.28 16.16
N GLN A 52 -3.12 3.41 16.66
CA GLN A 52 -4.49 3.80 17.04
C GLN A 52 -4.51 4.85 18.16
N ALA A 53 -3.62 4.72 19.15
CA ALA A 53 -3.48 5.70 20.23
C ALA A 53 -2.94 7.06 19.72
N GLU A 54 -2.18 7.06 18.64
CA GLU A 54 -1.73 8.26 17.94
C GLU A 54 -2.84 8.88 17.04
N GLY A 55 -3.97 8.20 16.87
CA GLY A 55 -5.12 8.68 16.10
C GLY A 55 -5.20 8.16 14.66
N TYR A 56 -4.37 7.20 14.27
CA TYR A 56 -4.41 6.62 12.93
C TYR A 56 -5.44 5.49 12.80
N GLU A 57 -6.15 5.48 11.68
CA GLU A 57 -7.02 4.36 11.28
C GLU A 57 -6.21 3.31 10.50
N VAL A 58 -5.40 2.56 11.23
CA VAL A 58 -4.57 1.52 10.64
C VAL A 58 -5.34 0.24 10.32
N PRO A 59 -4.87 -0.56 9.35
CA PRO A 59 -5.47 -1.86 9.04
C PRO A 59 -5.58 -2.76 10.28
N ARG A 60 -6.69 -3.47 10.37
CA ARG A 60 -6.95 -4.47 11.41
C ARG A 60 -6.54 -5.86 10.91
N ILE A 61 -6.69 -6.88 11.73
CA ILE A 61 -6.30 -8.24 11.37
C ILE A 61 -7.50 -9.16 11.14
N VAL A 62 -7.34 -10.13 10.24
CA VAL A 62 -8.23 -11.26 10.00
C VAL A 62 -7.38 -12.52 9.87
N PRO A 63 -7.33 -13.41 10.85
CA PRO A 63 -6.58 -14.66 10.72
C PRO A 63 -7.26 -15.65 9.79
N ILE A 64 -6.47 -16.34 8.95
CA ILE A 64 -6.88 -17.53 8.20
C ILE A 64 -6.39 -18.76 8.96
N CYS A 65 -7.28 -19.40 9.70
CA CYS A 65 -6.98 -20.49 10.62
C CYS A 65 -7.29 -21.85 9.99
N CYS A 66 -6.48 -22.29 9.05
CA CYS A 66 -6.67 -23.62 8.47
C CYS A 66 -5.35 -24.24 8.02
N ASN A 67 -5.32 -25.57 7.97
CA ASN A 67 -4.28 -26.28 7.26
C ASN A 67 -4.91 -27.14 6.17
N PRO A 68 -4.89 -26.71 4.89
CA PRO A 68 -5.50 -27.45 3.80
C PRO A 68 -4.75 -28.75 3.46
N TYR A 69 -3.51 -28.91 3.93
CA TYR A 69 -2.61 -29.99 3.52
C TYR A 69 -2.50 -31.16 4.49
N THR A 70 -3.14 -31.09 5.65
CA THR A 70 -3.16 -32.23 6.55
C THR A 70 -4.13 -33.29 6.07
N SER A 71 -3.61 -34.41 5.64
CA SER A 71 -4.24 -35.69 5.29
C SER A 71 -5.69 -35.67 4.76
N GLY A 72 -6.09 -36.52 3.86
CA GLY A 72 -7.45 -36.60 3.32
C GLY A 72 -8.58 -36.88 4.34
N ASN A 73 -8.27 -36.97 5.64
CA ASN A 73 -9.22 -37.20 6.70
C ASN A 73 -9.86 -35.92 7.22
N VAL A 74 -11.14 -35.70 6.88
CA VAL A 74 -11.93 -34.51 7.30
C VAL A 74 -11.96 -34.37 8.83
N ALA A 75 -12.05 -35.47 9.58
CA ALA A 75 -12.11 -35.42 11.04
C ALA A 75 -10.80 -34.88 11.65
N GLU A 76 -9.67 -35.28 11.10
CA GLU A 76 -8.37 -34.80 11.58
C GLU A 76 -8.17 -33.31 11.23
N ARG A 77 -8.54 -32.88 10.03
CA ARG A 77 -8.52 -31.45 9.66
C ARG A 77 -9.41 -30.63 10.58
N THR A 78 -10.61 -31.07 10.84
CA THR A 78 -11.54 -30.41 11.78
C THR A 78 -10.94 -30.26 13.17
N LYS A 79 -10.32 -31.31 13.69
CA LYS A 79 -9.66 -31.30 14.99
C LYS A 79 -8.48 -30.32 15.05
N ILE A 80 -7.67 -30.27 13.99
CA ILE A 80 -6.54 -29.32 13.90
C ILE A 80 -7.08 -27.89 13.83
N THR A 81 -8.03 -27.62 12.95
CA THR A 81 -8.63 -26.28 12.81
C THR A 81 -9.26 -25.80 14.12
N THR A 82 -9.99 -26.68 14.83
CA THR A 82 -10.54 -26.35 16.17
C THR A 82 -9.44 -25.90 17.12
N ARG A 83 -8.35 -26.67 17.23
CA ARG A 83 -7.22 -26.30 18.12
C ARG A 83 -6.55 -24.99 17.73
N VAL A 84 -6.38 -24.73 16.41
CA VAL A 84 -5.83 -23.46 15.94
C VAL A 84 -6.74 -22.29 16.30
N ILE A 85 -8.06 -22.41 16.11
CA ILE A 85 -9.02 -21.36 16.49
C ILE A 85 -9.00 -21.13 18.00
N GLU A 86 -9.01 -22.17 18.83
CA GLU A 86 -8.94 -22.06 20.28
C GLU A 86 -7.63 -21.42 20.73
N TRP A 87 -6.51 -21.77 20.08
CA TRP A 87 -5.22 -21.16 20.36
C TRP A 87 -5.22 -19.66 20.00
N VAL A 88 -5.74 -19.28 18.81
CA VAL A 88 -5.87 -17.89 18.37
C VAL A 88 -6.76 -17.10 19.32
N TYR A 89 -7.88 -17.67 19.75
CA TYR A 89 -8.74 -17.06 20.75
C TYR A 89 -7.97 -16.76 22.05
N ASN A 90 -7.26 -17.75 22.60
CA ASN A 90 -6.57 -17.61 23.88
C ASN A 90 -5.34 -16.69 23.82
N ASN A 91 -4.61 -16.67 22.69
CA ASN A 91 -3.32 -15.97 22.59
C ASN A 91 -3.39 -14.61 21.88
N TYR A 92 -4.43 -14.35 21.08
CA TYR A 92 -4.55 -13.10 20.33
C TYR A 92 -5.84 -12.33 20.60
N TYR A 93 -6.94 -12.98 20.97
CA TYR A 93 -8.20 -12.29 21.15
C TYR A 93 -8.55 -12.06 22.63
N ALA A 94 -8.59 -13.12 23.43
CA ALA A 94 -8.96 -13.05 24.86
C ALA A 94 -7.77 -12.76 25.78
N VAL A 95 -6.56 -12.74 25.24
CA VAL A 95 -5.34 -12.50 26.01
C VAL A 95 -5.38 -11.13 26.72
N ASP A 96 -4.87 -11.09 27.95
CA ASP A 96 -4.78 -9.89 28.78
C ASP A 96 -6.11 -9.11 28.85
N ASN A 97 -7.20 -9.83 29.09
CA ASN A 97 -8.55 -9.26 29.15
C ASN A 97 -8.96 -8.51 27.88
N PHE A 98 -8.78 -9.16 26.73
CA PHE A 98 -9.12 -8.62 25.40
C PHE A 98 -8.33 -7.36 25.03
N LYS A 99 -7.07 -7.27 25.46
CA LYS A 99 -6.16 -6.15 25.16
C LYS A 99 -6.18 -5.75 23.67
N TYR A 100 -6.21 -6.73 22.77
CA TYR A 100 -6.12 -6.51 21.32
C TYR A 100 -7.46 -6.48 20.60
N LYS A 101 -8.58 -6.31 21.30
CA LYS A 101 -9.91 -6.35 20.66
C LYS A 101 -10.07 -5.35 19.51
N SER A 102 -9.52 -4.15 19.64
CA SER A 102 -9.58 -3.11 18.58
C SER A 102 -8.73 -3.43 17.35
N CYS A 103 -7.77 -4.36 17.48
CA CYS A 103 -6.96 -4.80 16.34
C CYS A 103 -7.71 -5.70 15.37
N TRP A 104 -8.87 -6.22 15.73
CA TRP A 104 -9.60 -7.20 14.92
C TRP A 104 -10.62 -6.53 14.02
N PHE A 105 -10.67 -6.97 12.76
CA PHE A 105 -11.64 -6.47 11.80
C PHE A 105 -13.04 -7.02 12.07
N THR A 106 -14.01 -6.13 12.07
CA THR A 106 -15.44 -6.44 12.18
C THR A 106 -16.17 -5.71 11.06
N ALA A 107 -16.85 -6.44 10.20
CA ALA A 107 -17.72 -5.85 9.20
C ALA A 107 -18.91 -5.14 9.87
N ASP A 108 -19.51 -4.20 9.18
CA ASP A 108 -20.70 -3.51 9.69
C ASP A 108 -21.86 -4.49 9.97
N LYS A 109 -22.82 -4.04 10.77
CA LYS A 109 -23.92 -4.91 11.22
C LYS A 109 -24.90 -5.32 10.14
N THR A 110 -24.90 -4.67 9.00
CA THR A 110 -25.76 -5.05 7.86
C THR A 110 -25.21 -6.31 7.20
N ARG A 111 -23.89 -6.46 7.18
CA ARG A 111 -23.17 -7.61 6.62
C ARG A 111 -22.86 -8.68 7.66
N ASN A 112 -22.64 -8.26 8.88
CA ASN A 112 -22.32 -9.12 10.03
C ASN A 112 -23.21 -8.81 11.24
N PRO A 113 -24.46 -9.32 11.29
CA PRO A 113 -25.39 -9.03 12.38
C PRO A 113 -24.89 -9.39 13.78
N SER A 114 -23.92 -10.33 13.87
CA SER A 114 -23.35 -10.72 15.17
C SER A 114 -22.48 -9.61 15.76
N GLY A 115 -21.89 -8.74 14.94
CA GLY A 115 -20.89 -7.75 15.39
C GLY A 115 -19.58 -8.35 15.88
N ASN A 116 -19.35 -9.64 15.64
CA ASN A 116 -18.15 -10.34 16.05
C ASN A 116 -17.02 -10.12 15.01
N PRO A 117 -15.74 -10.20 15.42
CA PRO A 117 -14.64 -10.11 14.47
C PRO A 117 -14.64 -11.27 13.48
N LEU A 118 -14.21 -10.97 12.27
CA LEU A 118 -14.08 -11.94 11.19
C LEU A 118 -12.89 -12.88 11.46
N LEU A 119 -13.14 -14.17 11.31
CA LEU A 119 -12.13 -15.22 11.28
C LEU A 119 -12.39 -16.11 10.09
N VAL A 120 -11.35 -16.43 9.32
CA VAL A 120 -11.45 -17.25 8.12
C VAL A 120 -10.90 -18.65 8.39
N THR A 121 -11.57 -19.65 7.85
CA THR A 121 -11.19 -21.07 8.00
C THR A 121 -11.26 -21.77 6.65
N TYR A 122 -10.91 -23.05 6.61
CA TYR A 122 -11.02 -23.88 5.41
C TYR A 122 -11.95 -25.07 5.66
N SER A 123 -13.10 -25.11 4.96
CA SER A 123 -14.10 -26.21 5.05
C SER A 123 -14.43 -26.59 6.50
N PHE A 124 -14.71 -25.61 7.34
CA PHE A 124 -14.93 -25.77 8.76
C PHE A 124 -16.37 -25.40 9.13
N ASP A 125 -17.00 -26.22 9.95
CA ASP A 125 -18.33 -25.93 10.51
C ASP A 125 -18.21 -25.54 12.00
N LYS A 126 -18.75 -24.38 12.35
CA LYS A 126 -18.75 -23.82 13.71
C LYS A 126 -19.27 -24.78 14.78
N LYS A 127 -20.14 -25.76 14.43
CA LYS A 127 -20.64 -26.78 15.37
C LYS A 127 -19.54 -27.62 16.04
N TYR A 128 -18.35 -27.66 15.44
CA TYR A 128 -17.22 -28.38 16.03
C TYR A 128 -16.51 -27.63 17.16
N LEU A 129 -16.82 -26.35 17.36
CA LEU A 129 -16.33 -25.58 18.49
C LEU A 129 -17.18 -25.87 19.74
N THR A 130 -16.72 -26.79 20.56
CA THR A 130 -17.42 -27.19 21.80
C THR A 130 -17.28 -26.14 22.91
N ASN A 131 -16.20 -25.36 22.91
CA ASN A 131 -16.04 -24.22 23.79
C ASN A 131 -16.94 -23.07 23.35
N LYS A 132 -18.01 -22.82 24.10
CA LYS A 132 -19.00 -21.81 23.78
C LYS A 132 -18.41 -20.39 23.66
N ALA A 133 -17.46 -20.02 24.52
CA ALA A 133 -16.83 -18.71 24.46
C ALA A 133 -16.09 -18.50 23.13
N VAL A 134 -15.40 -19.53 22.64
CA VAL A 134 -14.72 -19.50 21.33
C VAL A 134 -15.73 -19.50 20.19
N ALA A 135 -16.77 -20.34 20.28
CA ALA A 135 -17.82 -20.42 19.25
C ALA A 135 -18.57 -19.11 19.08
N ASP A 136 -18.80 -18.38 20.17
CA ASP A 136 -19.53 -17.11 20.17
C ASP A 136 -18.62 -15.89 19.86
N ALA A 137 -17.30 -16.06 19.85
CA ALA A 137 -16.37 -14.95 19.70
C ALA A 137 -16.24 -14.43 18.27
N PHE A 138 -16.42 -15.30 17.28
CA PHE A 138 -16.07 -14.99 15.89
C PHE A 138 -17.22 -15.15 14.92
N TRP A 139 -17.21 -14.29 13.90
CA TRP A 139 -17.95 -14.49 12.66
C TRP A 139 -17.05 -15.28 11.72
N ILE A 140 -17.39 -16.56 11.49
CA ILE A 140 -16.55 -17.47 10.72
C ILE A 140 -17.01 -17.54 9.26
N ARG A 141 -16.08 -17.32 8.32
CA ARG A 141 -16.26 -17.60 6.89
C ARG A 141 -15.24 -18.62 6.42
N ASN A 142 -15.61 -19.39 5.40
CA ASN A 142 -14.70 -20.36 4.82
C ASN A 142 -13.94 -19.77 3.63
N VAL A 143 -12.63 -19.99 3.58
CA VAL A 143 -11.82 -19.58 2.44
C VAL A 143 -12.31 -20.29 1.16
N VAL A 144 -12.40 -19.54 0.08
CA VAL A 144 -12.58 -20.11 -1.25
C VAL A 144 -11.22 -20.50 -1.81
N TRP A 145 -11.00 -21.79 -1.94
CA TRP A 145 -9.78 -22.27 -2.59
C TRP A 145 -10.02 -22.33 -4.11
N PRO A 146 -9.16 -21.72 -4.94
CA PRO A 146 -9.43 -21.54 -6.37
C PRO A 146 -9.73 -22.82 -7.17
N THR A 147 -9.21 -23.95 -6.71
CA THR A 147 -9.42 -25.26 -7.34
C THR A 147 -10.51 -26.10 -6.67
N ALA A 148 -11.19 -25.58 -5.65
CA ALA A 148 -12.19 -26.29 -4.86
C ALA A 148 -13.42 -25.42 -4.54
N VAL A 149 -13.91 -24.70 -5.54
CA VAL A 149 -15.12 -23.88 -5.42
C VAL A 149 -16.36 -24.76 -5.32
N THR A 150 -17.21 -24.50 -4.36
CA THR A 150 -18.46 -25.21 -4.10
C THR A 150 -19.66 -24.25 -4.22
N PRO A 151 -20.92 -24.74 -4.33
CA PRO A 151 -22.07 -23.84 -4.30
C PRO A 151 -22.14 -22.96 -3.05
N ASP A 152 -21.74 -23.46 -1.87
CA ASP A 152 -21.68 -22.67 -0.63
C ASP A 152 -20.62 -21.56 -0.71
N SER A 153 -19.57 -21.74 -1.48
CA SER A 153 -18.54 -20.70 -1.70
C SER A 153 -19.12 -19.41 -2.27
N TYR A 154 -20.13 -19.50 -3.15
CA TYR A 154 -20.78 -18.33 -3.75
C TYR A 154 -21.64 -17.55 -2.78
N ALA A 155 -22.11 -18.15 -1.69
CA ALA A 155 -22.91 -17.48 -0.67
C ALA A 155 -22.10 -16.97 0.51
N ASN A 156 -21.13 -17.78 0.97
CA ASN A 156 -20.46 -17.57 2.27
C ASN A 156 -18.94 -17.60 2.19
N GLY A 157 -18.37 -17.64 0.99
CA GLY A 157 -16.93 -17.78 0.80
C GLY A 157 -16.17 -16.50 1.10
N PHE A 158 -14.89 -16.67 1.48
CA PHE A 158 -13.89 -15.64 1.56
C PHE A 158 -12.81 -15.96 0.52
N PRO A 159 -12.77 -15.28 -0.64
CA PRO A 159 -11.81 -15.58 -1.67
C PRO A 159 -10.41 -15.12 -1.26
N TRP A 160 -9.52 -16.09 -1.06
CA TRP A 160 -8.10 -15.81 -0.86
C TRP A 160 -7.43 -15.44 -2.19
N MET A 161 -7.78 -16.14 -3.27
CA MET A 161 -7.39 -15.89 -4.65
C MET A 161 -8.46 -16.46 -5.57
N ASP A 162 -8.71 -15.82 -6.70
CA ASP A 162 -9.59 -16.35 -7.74
C ASP A 162 -8.78 -16.65 -9.03
N TYR A 163 -8.98 -17.81 -9.61
CA TYR A 163 -8.36 -18.17 -10.90
C TYR A 163 -9.28 -17.91 -12.09
N SER A 164 -10.51 -17.49 -11.83
CA SER A 164 -11.43 -17.09 -12.88
C SER A 164 -11.05 -15.69 -13.40
N PHE A 165 -11.29 -15.47 -14.69
CA PHE A 165 -11.22 -14.15 -15.26
C PHE A 165 -12.39 -13.96 -16.26
N PRO A 166 -13.31 -13.02 -16.04
CA PRO A 166 -13.43 -12.15 -14.85
C PRO A 166 -13.61 -12.93 -13.54
N GLN A 167 -13.21 -12.30 -12.42
CA GLN A 167 -13.32 -12.91 -11.09
C GLN A 167 -14.79 -13.09 -10.69
N GLN A 168 -15.04 -14.06 -9.82
CA GLN A 168 -16.37 -14.38 -9.32
C GLN A 168 -16.71 -13.54 -8.08
N ASN A 169 -17.99 -13.30 -7.86
CA ASN A 169 -18.49 -12.73 -6.62
C ASN A 169 -18.90 -13.85 -5.66
N TYR A 170 -18.36 -13.81 -4.44
CA TYR A 170 -18.57 -14.82 -3.40
C TYR A 170 -19.32 -14.21 -2.21
N GLY A 171 -20.62 -14.01 -2.37
CA GLY A 171 -21.45 -13.40 -1.32
C GLY A 171 -21.09 -11.94 -1.07
N GLY A 172 -20.90 -11.19 -2.13
CA GLY A 172 -20.52 -9.78 -2.10
C GLY A 172 -19.01 -9.54 -1.91
N ILE A 173 -18.18 -10.59 -1.98
CA ILE A 173 -16.72 -10.48 -1.89
C ILE A 173 -16.09 -10.89 -3.22
N MET A 174 -15.26 -10.05 -3.78
CA MET A 174 -14.43 -10.36 -4.94
C MET A 174 -12.95 -10.33 -4.57
N ASN A 175 -12.13 -11.07 -5.31
CA ASN A 175 -10.68 -11.06 -5.13
C ASN A 175 -10.00 -10.33 -6.27
N VAL A 176 -8.95 -9.62 -5.97
CA VAL A 176 -8.02 -9.02 -6.92
C VAL A 176 -6.61 -9.49 -6.59
N SER A 177 -5.87 -9.92 -7.60
CA SER A 177 -4.48 -10.35 -7.44
C SER A 177 -3.57 -9.77 -8.52
N VAL A 178 -2.34 -9.49 -8.14
CA VAL A 178 -1.31 -8.98 -9.06
C VAL A 178 -1.01 -10.01 -10.15
N ALA A 179 -0.92 -11.28 -9.73
CA ALA A 179 -0.79 -12.44 -10.59
C ALA A 179 -1.42 -13.64 -9.90
N GLN A 180 -1.81 -14.66 -10.66
CA GLN A 180 -2.35 -15.88 -10.11
C GLN A 180 -1.24 -16.80 -9.62
N HIS A 181 -1.55 -17.55 -8.56
CA HIS A 181 -0.64 -18.58 -8.02
C HIS A 181 -0.45 -19.69 -9.04
N ILE A 182 0.78 -19.99 -9.32
CA ILE A 182 1.13 -21.06 -10.24
C ILE A 182 1.30 -22.35 -9.44
N ASP A 183 0.41 -23.30 -9.62
CA ASP A 183 0.56 -24.61 -9.03
C ASP A 183 1.76 -25.32 -9.63
N GLY A 184 2.88 -25.11 -9.01
CA GLY A 184 4.06 -25.86 -9.26
C GLY A 184 5.07 -25.34 -10.26
N ALA A 185 5.17 -24.07 -10.61
CA ALA A 185 6.23 -23.55 -11.47
C ALA A 185 6.98 -22.35 -10.85
N TRP A 186 8.27 -22.23 -11.08
CA TRP A 186 9.21 -21.63 -10.19
C TRP A 186 10.27 -20.75 -10.76
N SER A 187 10.68 -21.03 -11.93
CA SER A 187 11.40 -20.10 -12.77
C SER A 187 10.52 -19.85 -13.98
N SER A 188 10.63 -18.69 -14.58
CA SER A 188 9.99 -18.40 -15.85
C SER A 188 10.32 -19.50 -16.88
N GLU A 189 11.54 -20.01 -16.87
CA GLU A 189 11.99 -21.09 -17.76
C GLU A 189 11.34 -22.45 -17.46
N ALA A 190 11.28 -22.85 -16.21
CA ALA A 190 10.62 -24.09 -15.82
C ALA A 190 9.12 -24.03 -16.06
N PHE A 191 8.50 -22.88 -15.84
CA PHE A 191 7.11 -22.63 -16.15
C PHE A 191 6.84 -22.67 -17.67
N LEU A 192 7.63 -21.96 -18.45
CA LEU A 192 7.53 -21.96 -19.90
C LEU A 192 7.75 -23.37 -20.49
N ALA A 193 8.71 -24.12 -19.99
CA ALA A 193 8.92 -25.50 -20.41
C ALA A 193 7.71 -26.40 -20.08
N ARG A 194 7.11 -26.24 -18.89
CA ARG A 194 5.93 -27.01 -18.47
C ARG A 194 4.67 -26.56 -19.20
N SER A 195 4.49 -25.28 -19.43
CA SER A 195 3.35 -24.73 -20.15
C SER A 195 3.36 -25.08 -21.63
N ARG A 196 4.54 -25.19 -22.26
CA ARG A 196 4.69 -25.68 -23.63
C ARG A 196 4.30 -27.16 -23.77
N MET A 197 4.44 -27.93 -22.69
CA MET A 197 4.06 -29.34 -22.65
C MET A 197 2.61 -29.58 -22.23
N ASN A 198 1.97 -28.58 -21.59
CA ASN A 198 0.61 -28.73 -21.07
C ASN A 198 -0.20 -27.44 -21.32
N THR A 199 -0.94 -27.44 -22.41
CA THR A 199 -1.83 -26.33 -22.82
C THR A 199 -2.98 -26.07 -21.85
N ALA A 200 -3.14 -26.87 -20.79
CA ALA A 200 -4.17 -26.72 -19.78
C ALA A 200 -3.76 -25.81 -18.61
N LEU A 201 -2.52 -25.32 -18.55
CA LEU A 201 -2.10 -24.35 -17.55
C LEU A 201 -2.66 -22.96 -17.91
N LYS A 202 -3.52 -22.43 -17.03
CA LYS A 202 -4.41 -21.31 -17.31
C LYS A 202 -4.23 -20.19 -16.30
N TYR A 203 -2.99 -19.88 -15.93
CA TYR A 203 -2.70 -18.88 -14.91
C TYR A 203 -2.32 -17.54 -15.53
N ARG A 204 -2.83 -16.49 -14.95
CA ARG A 204 -2.54 -15.13 -15.38
C ARG A 204 -1.31 -14.59 -14.65
N GLY A 205 -0.31 -14.18 -15.43
CA GLY A 205 0.83 -13.44 -14.91
C GLY A 205 0.52 -11.94 -14.79
N ARG A 206 1.46 -11.17 -14.25
CA ARG A 206 1.35 -9.71 -14.04
C ARG A 206 1.02 -8.91 -15.29
N GLY A 207 1.55 -9.34 -16.43
CA GLY A 207 1.37 -8.69 -17.73
C GLY A 207 0.18 -9.25 -18.54
N ALA A 208 -0.68 -10.07 -17.96
CA ALA A 208 -1.81 -10.65 -18.68
C ALA A 208 -2.77 -9.57 -19.19
N LEU A 209 -3.10 -9.63 -20.50
CA LEU A 209 -4.03 -8.69 -21.12
C LEU A 209 -5.50 -9.04 -20.81
N PRO A 210 -6.42 -8.07 -20.85
CA PRO A 210 -7.85 -8.30 -20.62
C PRO A 210 -8.45 -9.32 -21.59
N SER A 211 -7.96 -9.39 -22.83
CA SER A 211 -8.41 -10.34 -23.86
C SER A 211 -7.90 -11.77 -23.66
N GLN A 212 -6.95 -11.96 -22.75
CA GLN A 212 -6.30 -13.24 -22.49
C GLN A 212 -6.91 -13.90 -21.26
N ILE A 213 -7.95 -14.71 -21.43
CA ILE A 213 -8.56 -15.45 -20.34
C ILE A 213 -7.57 -16.45 -19.71
N TYR A 214 -6.62 -16.94 -20.51
CA TYR A 214 -5.57 -17.87 -20.12
C TYR A 214 -4.22 -17.34 -20.60
N ALA A 215 -3.48 -16.72 -19.73
CA ALA A 215 -2.28 -16.05 -20.19
C ALA A 215 -1.07 -16.34 -19.31
N TYR A 216 -0.40 -17.45 -19.61
CA TYR A 216 1.02 -17.53 -19.28
C TYR A 216 1.87 -16.73 -20.27
N GLN A 217 1.30 -16.24 -21.36
CA GLN A 217 1.97 -15.53 -22.46
C GLN A 217 2.22 -14.05 -22.15
N SER A 218 1.86 -13.60 -20.99
CA SER A 218 2.06 -12.21 -20.59
C SER A 218 3.42 -11.97 -19.93
N ASP A 219 4.43 -12.68 -20.39
CA ASP A 219 5.83 -12.42 -20.04
C ASP A 219 6.39 -11.15 -20.70
N SER A 220 5.53 -10.29 -21.22
CA SER A 220 5.92 -8.94 -21.55
C SER A 220 6.30 -8.21 -20.27
N VAL A 221 7.58 -7.96 -20.13
CA VAL A 221 8.11 -7.12 -19.01
C VAL A 221 7.41 -5.77 -19.01
N GLU A 222 7.16 -5.20 -20.17
CA GLU A 222 6.44 -3.93 -20.32
C GLU A 222 5.02 -4.01 -19.73
N ALA A 223 4.23 -5.04 -20.07
CA ALA A 223 2.88 -5.21 -19.52
C ALA A 223 2.91 -5.49 -18.02
N ALA A 224 3.90 -6.20 -17.50
CA ALA A 224 4.10 -6.39 -16.08
C ALA A 224 4.45 -5.09 -15.37
N LEU A 225 5.29 -4.24 -15.97
CA LEU A 225 5.65 -2.93 -15.42
C LEU A 225 4.50 -1.92 -15.47
N THR A 226 3.51 -2.12 -16.34
CA THR A 226 2.28 -1.32 -16.41
C THR A 226 1.14 -1.89 -15.56
N ALA A 227 1.36 -3.00 -14.84
CA ALA A 227 0.39 -3.66 -13.97
C ALA A 227 -0.90 -4.13 -14.68
N THR A 228 -0.81 -4.55 -15.94
CA THR A 228 -1.96 -4.79 -16.81
C THR A 228 -2.97 -5.78 -16.23
N ASN A 229 -2.51 -6.90 -15.63
CA ASN A 229 -3.42 -7.86 -15.00
C ASN A 229 -4.13 -7.24 -13.80
N PHE A 230 -3.39 -6.58 -12.93
CA PHE A 230 -3.93 -5.98 -11.70
C PHE A 230 -5.00 -4.93 -11.99
N ILE A 231 -4.73 -4.07 -12.97
CA ILE A 231 -5.70 -3.06 -13.46
C ILE A 231 -6.95 -3.75 -14.02
N SER A 232 -6.78 -4.79 -14.85
CA SER A 232 -7.91 -5.51 -15.46
C SER A 232 -8.79 -6.20 -14.42
N GLU A 233 -8.20 -6.74 -13.36
CA GLU A 233 -8.96 -7.35 -12.27
C GLU A 233 -9.74 -6.31 -11.47
N TRP A 234 -9.18 -5.13 -11.22
CA TRP A 234 -9.88 -4.01 -10.61
C TRP A 234 -10.99 -3.46 -11.50
N GLU A 235 -10.77 -3.36 -12.81
CA GLU A 235 -11.82 -2.96 -13.76
C GLU A 235 -13.03 -3.91 -13.70
N ASN A 236 -12.79 -5.22 -13.56
CA ASN A 236 -13.87 -6.19 -13.38
C ASN A 236 -14.66 -5.95 -12.09
N VAL A 237 -14.00 -5.56 -11.00
CA VAL A 237 -14.67 -5.19 -9.74
C VAL A 237 -15.50 -3.93 -9.93
N HIS A 238 -14.93 -2.86 -10.48
CA HIS A 238 -15.62 -1.57 -10.66
C HIS A 238 -16.80 -1.65 -11.63
N ASN A 239 -16.71 -2.50 -12.64
CA ASN A 239 -17.74 -2.69 -13.65
C ASN A 239 -18.65 -3.89 -13.36
N TYR A 240 -18.57 -4.48 -12.17
CA TYR A 240 -19.40 -5.64 -11.82
C TYR A 240 -20.89 -5.27 -11.86
N SER A 241 -21.66 -6.00 -12.66
CA SER A 241 -23.10 -5.76 -12.89
C SER A 241 -23.98 -6.93 -12.46
N GLY A 242 -23.46 -7.86 -11.66
CA GLY A 242 -24.23 -8.97 -11.11
C GLY A 242 -25.28 -8.52 -10.09
N SER A 243 -26.15 -9.44 -9.69
CA SER A 243 -27.26 -9.15 -8.79
C SER A 243 -26.86 -8.87 -7.33
N GLU A 244 -25.68 -9.25 -6.94
CA GLU A 244 -25.17 -9.09 -5.57
C GLU A 244 -24.11 -7.99 -5.53
N GLU A 245 -24.35 -6.96 -4.72
CA GLU A 245 -23.44 -5.84 -4.52
C GLU A 245 -22.07 -6.32 -4.01
N VAL A 246 -20.99 -5.82 -4.61
CA VAL A 246 -19.64 -6.04 -4.10
C VAL A 246 -19.39 -5.05 -2.97
N TRP A 247 -19.34 -5.57 -1.74
CA TRP A 247 -19.13 -4.76 -0.54
C TRP A 247 -17.74 -4.93 0.09
N MET A 248 -16.98 -5.94 -0.37
CA MET A 248 -15.61 -6.20 0.08
C MET A 248 -14.75 -6.68 -1.09
N VAL A 249 -13.53 -6.22 -1.13
CA VAL A 249 -12.49 -6.73 -2.05
C VAL A 249 -11.32 -7.25 -1.23
N THR A 250 -10.91 -8.49 -1.48
CA THR A 250 -9.66 -9.03 -0.97
C THR A 250 -8.56 -8.83 -2.01
N VAL A 251 -7.40 -8.36 -1.60
CA VAL A 251 -6.24 -8.16 -2.47
C VAL A 251 -5.15 -9.11 -2.06
N THR A 252 -4.73 -9.99 -2.97
CA THR A 252 -3.75 -11.04 -2.67
C THR A 252 -2.34 -10.57 -2.94
N GLY A 253 -1.47 -10.71 -1.92
CA GLY A 253 -0.04 -10.47 -1.98
C GLY A 253 0.35 -9.06 -1.54
N TRP A 254 1.19 -8.98 -0.51
CA TRP A 254 1.86 -7.75 -0.12
C TRP A 254 3.37 -7.89 -0.35
N ASN A 255 4.02 -8.84 0.31
CA ASN A 255 5.47 -9.02 0.23
C ASN A 255 5.93 -10.45 0.57
N GLU A 256 5.18 -11.46 0.17
CA GLU A 256 5.62 -12.85 0.25
C GLU A 256 6.54 -13.19 -0.93
N TRP A 257 7.72 -12.58 -0.97
CA TRP A 257 8.65 -12.63 -2.09
C TRP A 257 9.08 -14.03 -2.50
N VAL A 258 9.23 -14.93 -1.54
CA VAL A 258 9.58 -16.34 -1.78
C VAL A 258 8.97 -17.20 -0.68
N ALA A 259 8.12 -18.13 -1.06
CA ALA A 259 7.53 -19.11 -0.15
C ALA A 259 7.85 -20.54 -0.57
N GLN A 260 7.98 -21.41 0.42
CA GLN A 260 8.11 -22.86 0.34
C GLN A 260 8.81 -23.43 -0.91
N LYS A 261 10.07 -23.77 -0.76
CA LYS A 261 10.78 -24.54 -1.78
C LYS A 261 10.27 -26.00 -1.77
N LEU A 262 9.61 -26.42 -2.84
CA LEU A 262 9.16 -27.77 -3.05
C LEU A 262 10.13 -28.49 -4.03
N ASN A 263 10.56 -29.71 -3.71
CA ASN A 263 11.29 -30.57 -4.63
C ASN A 263 10.32 -31.50 -5.34
N GLN A 264 10.06 -31.27 -6.62
CA GLN A 264 9.30 -32.19 -7.44
C GLN A 264 10.25 -33.10 -8.24
N ASN A 265 10.34 -34.35 -7.84
CA ASN A 265 11.01 -35.42 -8.58
C ASN A 265 12.46 -35.18 -8.99
N GLY A 266 13.23 -34.44 -8.18
CA GLY A 266 14.66 -34.26 -8.36
C GLY A 266 15.11 -33.39 -9.56
N ARG A 267 14.17 -32.80 -10.31
CA ARG A 267 14.50 -32.05 -11.53
C ARG A 267 14.43 -30.53 -11.38
N TYR A 268 13.55 -30.01 -10.53
CA TYR A 268 13.37 -28.56 -10.39
C TYR A 268 13.06 -28.17 -8.95
N ALA A 269 13.68 -27.12 -8.47
CA ALA A 269 13.24 -26.48 -7.25
C ALA A 269 12.02 -25.59 -7.56
N THR A 270 10.99 -25.74 -6.74
CA THR A 270 9.72 -25.07 -6.89
C THR A 270 9.44 -24.21 -5.69
N PHE A 271 8.95 -23.00 -5.93
CA PHE A 271 8.53 -22.12 -4.86
C PHE A 271 7.04 -21.88 -4.96
N VAL A 272 6.34 -21.88 -3.84
CA VAL A 272 4.91 -21.56 -3.79
C VAL A 272 4.69 -20.11 -4.17
N ASP A 273 5.54 -19.21 -3.71
CA ASP A 273 5.65 -17.88 -4.27
C ASP A 273 7.04 -17.65 -4.87
N THR A 274 7.16 -16.74 -5.81
CA THR A 274 8.36 -16.59 -6.60
C THR A 274 8.65 -15.12 -6.87
N PHE A 275 9.89 -14.76 -6.64
CA PHE A 275 10.41 -13.45 -6.93
C PHE A 275 10.79 -13.36 -8.42
N ASN A 276 9.82 -13.09 -9.27
CA ASN A 276 10.06 -12.81 -10.69
C ASN A 276 9.04 -11.80 -11.24
N ILE A 277 9.39 -11.19 -12.35
CA ILE A 277 8.60 -10.11 -12.94
C ILE A 277 7.25 -10.58 -13.47
N ALA A 278 7.13 -11.84 -13.89
CA ALA A 278 5.92 -12.34 -14.54
C ALA A 278 4.85 -12.81 -13.55
N PHE A 279 5.23 -13.40 -12.41
CA PHE A 279 4.32 -14.12 -11.54
C PHE A 279 4.41 -13.77 -10.05
N SER A 280 5.32 -12.92 -9.63
CA SER A 280 5.31 -12.42 -8.25
C SER A 280 3.98 -11.73 -7.97
N ARG A 281 3.40 -12.00 -6.81
CA ARG A 281 2.10 -11.45 -6.38
C ARG A 281 2.26 -10.23 -5.48
N ASP A 282 3.49 -9.78 -5.29
CA ASP A 282 3.82 -8.77 -4.32
C ASP A 282 3.53 -7.36 -4.84
N ILE A 283 2.95 -6.54 -3.97
CA ILE A 283 2.56 -5.16 -4.22
C ILE A 283 3.55 -4.18 -3.59
N GLU A 284 4.27 -4.62 -2.54
CA GLU A 284 5.26 -3.78 -1.89
C GLU A 284 6.25 -3.21 -2.91
N MET A 285 6.55 -1.92 -2.77
CA MET A 285 7.41 -1.21 -3.69
C MET A 285 8.80 -1.83 -3.81
N MET A 286 9.29 -1.93 -5.03
CA MET A 286 10.62 -2.40 -5.36
C MET A 286 11.44 -1.29 -6.01
N ARG A 287 12.75 -1.53 -6.13
CA ARG A 287 13.64 -0.66 -6.88
C ARG A 287 13.30 -0.67 -8.37
N ASP A 288 13.52 0.45 -9.03
CA ASP A 288 13.37 0.58 -10.48
C ASP A 288 14.43 -0.24 -11.24
N ASP A 289 15.60 -0.45 -10.65
CA ASP A 289 16.71 -1.19 -11.24
C ASP A 289 16.41 -2.71 -11.26
N GLY A 290 15.70 -3.14 -12.30
CA GLY A 290 15.27 -4.52 -12.50
C GLY A 290 14.02 -4.93 -11.71
N GLY A 291 13.34 -3.97 -11.08
CA GLY A 291 12.07 -4.16 -10.40
C GLY A 291 10.93 -3.44 -11.11
N TYR A 292 9.80 -3.30 -10.43
CA TYR A 292 8.59 -2.64 -10.94
C TYR A 292 8.27 -1.33 -10.20
N GLY A 293 9.23 -0.82 -9.42
CA GLY A 293 9.07 0.45 -8.70
C GLY A 293 7.86 0.45 -7.77
N ASP A 294 7.07 1.50 -7.87
CA ASP A 294 5.87 1.74 -7.07
C ASP A 294 4.55 1.50 -7.84
N VAL A 295 4.61 0.98 -9.05
CA VAL A 295 3.46 0.85 -9.96
C VAL A 295 2.28 0.11 -9.32
N TYR A 296 2.54 -1.03 -8.69
CA TYR A 296 1.48 -1.82 -8.06
C TYR A 296 0.88 -1.16 -6.82
N PHE A 297 1.72 -0.50 -6.03
CA PHE A 297 1.26 0.25 -4.87
C PHE A 297 0.37 1.44 -5.27
N LEU A 298 0.76 2.18 -6.30
CA LEU A 298 -0.03 3.32 -6.78
C LEU A 298 -1.38 2.88 -7.36
N ASN A 299 -1.37 1.81 -8.15
CA ASN A 299 -2.61 1.21 -8.64
C ASN A 299 -3.50 0.71 -7.50
N LEU A 300 -2.92 0.14 -6.44
CA LEU A 300 -3.67 -0.22 -5.24
C LEU A 300 -4.35 1.01 -4.63
N VAL A 301 -3.59 2.08 -4.39
CA VAL A 301 -4.11 3.35 -3.81
C VAL A 301 -5.26 3.90 -4.65
N GLU A 302 -5.08 4.01 -5.97
CA GLU A 302 -6.09 4.53 -6.89
C GLU A 302 -7.38 3.70 -6.85
N ASN A 303 -7.25 2.39 -6.99
CA ASN A 303 -8.41 1.49 -7.08
C ASN A 303 -9.14 1.31 -5.76
N VAL A 304 -8.43 1.31 -4.62
CA VAL A 304 -9.08 1.30 -3.30
C VAL A 304 -9.87 2.59 -3.08
N ARG A 305 -9.33 3.75 -3.47
CA ARG A 305 -10.06 5.01 -3.41
C ARG A 305 -11.31 4.99 -4.28
N LYS A 306 -11.19 4.54 -5.53
CA LYS A 306 -12.31 4.40 -6.45
C LYS A 306 -13.38 3.47 -5.88
N PHE A 307 -13.00 2.32 -5.37
CA PHE A 307 -13.93 1.36 -4.76
C PHE A 307 -14.68 1.95 -3.56
N LYS A 308 -13.98 2.64 -2.66
CA LYS A 308 -14.55 3.14 -1.40
C LYS A 308 -15.37 4.42 -1.56
N TYR A 309 -14.99 5.30 -2.49
CA TYR A 309 -15.49 6.67 -2.50
C TYR A 309 -16.18 7.09 -3.80
N GLU A 310 -15.96 6.37 -4.90
CA GLU A 310 -16.55 6.72 -6.20
C GLU A 310 -17.73 5.81 -6.60
N SER A 311 -17.87 4.64 -5.97
CA SER A 311 -18.91 3.67 -6.31
C SER A 311 -20.35 4.18 -6.09
N ASP A 312 -20.54 5.23 -5.31
CA ASP A 312 -21.85 5.79 -4.96
C ASP A 312 -22.33 6.92 -5.88
N GLY A 313 -21.65 7.19 -7.00
CA GLY A 313 -21.90 8.40 -7.79
C GLY A 313 -21.63 9.69 -7.01
N LYS A 314 -21.04 9.59 -5.84
CA LYS A 314 -20.51 10.70 -5.07
C LYS A 314 -19.21 11.13 -5.74
N SER A 315 -19.35 11.94 -6.79
CA SER A 315 -18.23 12.65 -7.37
C SER A 315 -17.38 13.20 -6.23
N SER A 316 -16.13 12.91 -6.27
CA SER A 316 -15.06 13.36 -5.37
C SER A 316 -15.51 14.50 -4.43
N ALA A 317 -16.03 14.16 -3.27
CA ALA A 317 -16.27 15.15 -2.20
C ALA A 317 -14.97 15.96 -1.94
N ALA A 318 -13.81 15.35 -2.16
CA ALA A 318 -12.52 16.00 -2.12
C ALA A 318 -12.41 17.20 -3.08
N ALA A 319 -12.88 17.12 -4.32
CA ALA A 319 -12.83 18.24 -5.26
C ALA A 319 -13.71 19.42 -4.81
N MET A 320 -14.82 19.16 -4.13
CA MET A 320 -15.66 20.22 -3.55
C MET A 320 -15.05 20.79 -2.28
N TRP A 321 -14.37 20.00 -1.48
CA TRP A 321 -13.75 20.45 -0.23
C TRP A 321 -12.52 21.33 -0.43
N MET A 322 -11.88 21.26 -1.58
CA MET A 322 -10.70 22.05 -1.90
C MET A 322 -11.02 23.46 -2.38
N ARG A 323 -12.23 23.71 -2.92
CA ARG A 323 -12.61 25.01 -3.51
C ARG A 323 -12.96 26.03 -2.44
N GLN A 324 -11.95 26.62 -1.82
CA GLN A 324 -12.10 27.75 -0.91
C GLN A 324 -10.87 28.65 -0.92
N THR A 325 -11.10 29.94 -0.87
CA THR A 325 -10.02 30.91 -0.64
C THR A 325 -9.57 30.83 0.81
N VAL A 326 -8.27 30.75 1.03
CA VAL A 326 -7.68 30.69 2.36
C VAL A 326 -6.76 31.88 2.58
N ASP A 327 -6.89 32.54 3.71
CA ASP A 327 -5.83 33.45 4.17
C ASP A 327 -4.65 32.60 4.65
N TYR A 328 -3.73 32.34 3.71
CA TYR A 328 -2.64 31.38 3.93
C TYR A 328 -1.65 31.78 5.03
N LYS A 329 -1.66 33.08 5.44
CA LYS A 329 -0.86 33.61 6.55
C LYS A 329 -1.53 33.46 7.91
N ASN A 330 -2.78 33.08 7.95
CA ASN A 330 -3.52 32.88 9.19
C ASN A 330 -3.75 31.37 9.41
N VAL A 331 -3.01 30.80 10.33
CA VAL A 331 -3.11 29.33 10.61
C VAL A 331 -4.54 28.91 10.96
N SER A 332 -5.28 29.74 11.70
CA SER A 332 -6.67 29.43 12.07
C SER A 332 -7.63 29.41 10.86
N ALA A 333 -7.29 30.09 9.75
CA ALA A 333 -8.09 30.02 8.53
C ALA A 333 -8.07 28.64 7.87
N TRP A 334 -7.14 27.77 8.27
CA TRP A 334 -7.01 26.42 7.78
C TRP A 334 -7.86 25.39 8.55
N ASP A 335 -8.50 25.78 9.66
CA ASP A 335 -9.29 24.86 10.47
C ASP A 335 -10.46 24.25 9.68
N ASP A 336 -11.08 25.04 8.80
CA ASP A 336 -12.19 24.63 7.96
C ASP A 336 -11.77 23.87 6.68
N VAL A 337 -10.46 23.80 6.37
CA VAL A 337 -9.97 23.05 5.23
C VAL A 337 -10.02 21.57 5.54
N LYS A 338 -10.86 20.83 4.80
CA LYS A 338 -11.11 19.40 5.01
C LYS A 338 -10.17 18.49 4.24
N ALA A 339 -9.65 18.97 3.11
CA ALA A 339 -8.64 18.21 2.35
C ALA A 339 -7.33 18.18 3.15
N LYS A 340 -7.18 17.15 3.95
CA LYS A 340 -6.05 16.93 4.85
C LYS A 340 -5.43 15.57 4.60
N TYR A 341 -4.14 15.55 4.42
CA TYR A 341 -3.30 14.37 4.43
C TYR A 341 -2.53 14.31 5.75
N ILE A 342 -2.57 13.19 6.45
CA ILE A 342 -1.84 12.97 7.71
C ILE A 342 -0.60 12.15 7.41
N ASP A 343 0.56 12.67 7.78
CA ASP A 343 1.81 11.94 7.71
C ASP A 343 2.19 11.29 9.05
N PHE A 344 3.14 10.36 9.01
CA PHE A 344 3.55 9.59 10.18
C PHE A 344 4.78 10.22 10.83
N THR A 345 4.58 10.93 11.91
CA THR A 345 5.68 11.57 12.63
C THR A 345 6.65 10.57 13.25
N GLY A 346 7.94 10.86 13.17
CA GLY A 346 9.03 10.04 13.69
C GLY A 346 9.61 9.08 12.67
N ASP A 347 9.19 9.14 11.42
CA ASP A 347 9.73 8.30 10.35
C ASP A 347 10.95 8.93 9.65
N ALA A 348 11.15 10.22 9.78
CA ALA A 348 12.34 10.95 9.32
C ALA A 348 13.62 10.63 10.11
N ASN A 349 13.50 10.00 11.27
CA ASN A 349 14.57 9.91 12.25
C ASN A 349 15.50 8.71 12.09
N ASN A 350 16.81 8.97 12.35
CA ASN A 350 17.83 7.95 12.66
C ASN A 350 17.97 6.85 11.62
N ARG A 351 17.87 7.19 10.35
CA ARG A 351 18.15 6.26 9.27
C ARG A 351 19.66 6.23 9.01
N ASN A 352 20.32 5.24 9.54
CA ASN A 352 21.72 4.96 9.21
C ASN A 352 21.85 3.47 8.86
N SER A 353 21.37 3.10 7.69
CA SER A 353 21.39 1.73 7.22
C SER A 353 21.68 1.65 5.73
N LYS A 354 22.33 0.59 5.33
CA LYS A 354 22.54 0.31 3.91
C LYS A 354 21.38 -0.46 3.33
N SER A 355 21.03 -0.16 2.08
CA SER A 355 20.13 -1.00 1.32
C SER A 355 20.66 -2.42 1.16
N ILE A 356 19.77 -3.39 0.95
CA ILE A 356 20.12 -4.81 0.82
C ILE A 356 21.26 -5.06 -0.19
N ALA A 357 21.28 -4.31 -1.31
CA ALA A 357 22.35 -4.43 -2.30
C ALA A 357 23.57 -3.51 -2.01
N ASN A 358 23.64 -2.88 -0.86
CA ASN A 358 24.68 -1.89 -0.49
C ASN A 358 24.81 -0.71 -1.50
N LYS A 359 23.83 -0.50 -2.35
CA LYS A 359 23.84 0.54 -3.39
C LYS A 359 23.45 1.90 -2.84
N TYR A 360 22.53 1.92 -1.88
CA TYR A 360 22.03 3.13 -1.24
C TYR A 360 22.28 3.08 0.26
N THR A 361 22.45 4.25 0.85
CA THR A 361 22.54 4.41 2.30
C THR A 361 21.36 5.28 2.73
N TYR A 362 20.53 4.74 3.61
CA TYR A 362 19.46 5.50 4.24
C TYR A 362 20.07 6.29 5.38
N THR A 363 20.12 7.60 5.27
CA THR A 363 20.57 8.45 6.36
C THR A 363 19.75 9.73 6.44
N ASP A 364 19.24 9.97 7.60
CA ASP A 364 18.83 11.27 8.05
C ASP A 364 19.23 11.40 9.51
N ASN A 365 20.25 12.21 9.79
CA ASN A 365 20.74 12.46 11.14
C ASN A 365 20.15 13.72 11.74
N THR A 366 19.37 14.49 10.96
CA THR A 366 18.88 15.81 11.38
C THR A 366 17.54 15.73 12.06
N ALA A 367 16.69 14.78 11.66
CA ALA A 367 15.30 14.70 12.08
C ALA A 367 14.53 16.04 11.96
N ARG A 368 15.02 16.94 11.09
CA ARG A 368 14.44 18.26 10.95
C ARG A 368 13.11 18.15 10.19
N ASN A 369 12.18 19.00 10.56
CA ASN A 369 10.92 19.23 9.86
C ASN A 369 10.12 17.92 9.61
N ASP A 370 10.11 17.04 10.62
CA ASP A 370 9.29 15.81 10.64
C ASP A 370 7.82 16.20 10.36
N ILE A 371 7.31 15.85 9.17
CA ILE A 371 6.01 16.29 8.66
C ILE A 371 4.91 15.57 9.42
N ASP A 372 3.90 16.30 9.87
CA ASP A 372 2.75 15.79 10.60
C ASP A 372 1.51 15.70 9.69
N TYR A 373 1.23 16.77 8.95
CA TYR A 373 0.14 16.77 7.97
C TYR A 373 0.29 17.85 6.91
N VAL A 374 -0.43 17.66 5.82
CA VAL A 374 -0.58 18.63 4.74
C VAL A 374 -2.06 18.94 4.53
N LYS A 375 -2.43 20.21 4.40
CA LYS A 375 -3.75 20.66 3.99
C LYS A 375 -3.69 21.35 2.64
N ILE A 376 -4.71 21.18 1.82
CA ILE A 376 -4.76 21.72 0.46
C ILE A 376 -6.11 22.36 0.22
N ALA A 377 -6.08 23.55 -0.40
CA ALA A 377 -7.26 24.23 -0.88
C ALA A 377 -6.94 24.96 -2.19
N ASN A 378 -7.96 25.32 -2.97
CA ASN A 378 -7.79 26.16 -4.14
C ASN A 378 -8.99 27.08 -4.36
N ASP A 379 -8.74 28.20 -4.98
CA ASP A 379 -9.79 29.04 -5.56
C ASP A 379 -9.65 29.12 -7.09
N SER A 380 -10.20 30.14 -7.71
CA SER A 380 -10.09 30.33 -9.16
C SER A 380 -8.71 30.76 -9.66
N LYS A 381 -7.82 31.17 -8.76
CA LYS A 381 -6.52 31.77 -9.10
C LYS A 381 -5.32 31.08 -8.45
N TYR A 382 -5.53 30.49 -7.27
CA TYR A 382 -4.42 30.00 -6.45
C TYR A 382 -4.67 28.58 -5.93
N LEU A 383 -3.60 27.84 -5.84
CA LEU A 383 -3.46 26.66 -5.01
C LEU A 383 -2.84 27.09 -3.68
N TYR A 384 -3.45 26.66 -2.59
CA TYR A 384 -3.00 26.88 -1.22
C TYR A 384 -2.55 25.57 -0.62
N VAL A 385 -1.38 25.55 0.00
CA VAL A 385 -0.84 24.38 0.68
C VAL A 385 -0.34 24.78 2.06
N LEU A 386 -0.78 24.08 3.09
CA LEU A 386 -0.23 24.18 4.44
C LEU A 386 0.49 22.89 4.77
N VAL A 387 1.73 22.99 5.17
CA VAL A 387 2.51 21.89 5.73
C VAL A 387 2.71 22.13 7.21
N ALA A 388 2.32 21.19 8.04
CA ALA A 388 2.59 21.21 9.47
C ALA A 388 3.67 20.17 9.78
N ALA A 389 4.69 20.59 10.49
CA ALA A 389 5.68 19.68 11.07
C ALA A 389 5.31 19.34 12.52
N LYS A 390 5.91 18.30 13.06
CA LYS A 390 5.74 17.89 14.46
C LYS A 390 6.24 18.95 15.46
N ASN A 391 7.36 19.57 15.13
CA ASN A 391 8.00 20.63 15.93
C ASN A 391 8.10 21.91 15.08
N ASP A 392 8.58 22.98 15.67
CA ASP A 392 8.85 24.22 14.94
C ASP A 392 9.79 23.96 13.76
N VAL A 393 9.41 24.51 12.60
CA VAL A 393 10.17 24.33 11.36
C VAL A 393 11.50 25.06 11.47
N THR A 394 12.58 24.39 11.04
CA THR A 394 13.91 25.02 11.01
C THR A 394 13.92 26.20 10.07
N ALA A 395 14.71 27.22 10.37
CA ALA A 395 14.92 28.32 9.43
C ALA A 395 15.60 27.79 8.15
N HIS A 396 15.21 28.35 7.00
CA HIS A 396 15.90 28.06 5.75
C HIS A 396 17.33 28.58 5.80
N GLU A 397 18.30 27.71 5.47
CA GLU A 397 19.69 28.10 5.31
C GLU A 397 19.99 28.48 3.86
N GLN A 398 20.77 29.54 3.65
CA GLN A 398 21.11 30.01 2.31
C GLN A 398 21.81 28.89 1.50
N GLY A 399 21.25 28.56 0.36
CA GLY A 399 21.75 27.51 -0.52
C GLY A 399 21.19 26.11 -0.27
N ASP A 400 20.39 25.93 0.77
CA ASP A 400 19.65 24.69 1.01
C ASP A 400 18.46 24.60 0.04
N LYS A 401 18.64 23.83 -1.02
CA LYS A 401 17.60 23.58 -2.04
C LYS A 401 16.62 22.47 -1.67
N GLY A 402 16.82 21.82 -0.54
CA GLY A 402 15.99 20.71 -0.06
C GLY A 402 15.09 21.05 1.13
N TRP A 403 14.95 22.34 1.47
CA TRP A 403 14.12 22.75 2.59
C TRP A 403 12.66 22.90 2.17
N MET A 404 11.77 22.09 2.75
CA MET A 404 10.31 22.13 2.62
C MET A 404 9.82 22.31 1.16
N ASN A 405 10.28 21.45 0.25
CA ASN A 405 9.91 21.54 -1.16
C ASN A 405 8.51 20.96 -1.42
N LEU A 406 7.82 21.54 -2.40
CA LEU A 406 6.61 20.98 -2.97
C LEU A 406 6.88 20.45 -4.38
N TRP A 407 6.45 19.23 -4.64
CA TRP A 407 6.51 18.57 -5.96
C TRP A 407 5.08 18.47 -6.48
N ILE A 408 4.81 19.04 -7.64
CA ILE A 408 3.45 19.17 -8.18
C ILE A 408 3.35 18.48 -9.52
N SER A 409 2.31 17.64 -9.67
CA SER A 409 1.79 17.17 -10.94
C SER A 409 0.52 17.95 -11.27
N ALA A 410 0.49 18.62 -12.42
CA ALA A 410 -0.64 19.43 -12.87
C ALA A 410 -1.49 18.72 -13.95
N GLY A 411 -1.69 17.41 -13.81
CA GLY A 411 -2.58 16.62 -14.68
C GLY A 411 -1.96 16.17 -16.00
N GLY A 412 -0.64 16.28 -16.15
CA GLY A 412 0.04 16.02 -17.41
C GLY A 412 0.78 14.70 -17.54
N LYS A 413 1.19 14.03 -16.49
CA LYS A 413 2.06 12.82 -16.49
C LYS A 413 3.32 12.94 -17.38
N LYS A 414 3.75 14.14 -17.69
CA LYS A 414 4.80 14.41 -18.69
C LYS A 414 6.13 14.86 -18.08
N GLY A 415 6.11 15.22 -16.82
CA GLY A 415 7.31 15.67 -16.13
C GLY A 415 8.12 14.48 -15.58
N TRP A 416 9.17 14.81 -14.88
CA TRP A 416 10.00 13.81 -14.22
C TRP A 416 9.21 13.04 -13.14
N SER A 417 9.12 11.74 -13.32
CA SER A 417 8.41 10.84 -12.38
C SER A 417 6.95 11.20 -12.12
N GLY A 418 6.32 11.88 -13.08
CA GLY A 418 4.95 12.37 -12.94
C GLY A 418 4.83 13.74 -12.29
N TYR A 419 5.93 14.37 -11.84
CA TYR A 419 5.92 15.73 -11.36
C TYR A 419 6.34 16.69 -12.47
N ASP A 420 5.57 17.76 -12.61
CA ASP A 420 5.82 18.81 -13.62
C ASP A 420 6.58 19.98 -13.03
N PHE A 421 6.45 20.21 -11.72
CA PHE A 421 7.04 21.36 -11.03
C PHE A 421 7.63 20.98 -9.68
N VAL A 422 8.66 21.71 -9.29
CA VAL A 422 9.16 21.78 -7.92
C VAL A 422 9.16 23.23 -7.45
N ILE A 423 8.70 23.46 -6.23
CA ILE A 423 8.55 24.77 -5.62
C ILE A 423 9.40 24.83 -4.36
N ASN A 424 9.90 26.02 -4.05
CA ASN A 424 10.63 26.34 -2.82
C ASN A 424 12.07 25.82 -2.79
N ARG A 425 12.75 25.76 -3.93
CA ARG A 425 14.19 25.51 -3.93
C ARG A 425 15.05 26.76 -3.70
N ASN A 426 14.47 27.94 -3.89
CA ASN A 426 15.15 29.21 -3.71
C ASN A 426 14.21 30.22 -3.01
N PRO A 427 13.90 30.04 -1.71
CA PRO A 427 13.09 30.99 -0.96
C PRO A 427 13.83 32.31 -0.79
N ASN A 428 13.09 33.43 -0.92
CA ASN A 428 13.59 34.79 -0.76
C ASN A 428 12.54 35.65 -0.07
N GLY A 429 12.65 35.81 1.24
CA GLY A 429 11.69 36.52 2.05
C GLY A 429 10.33 35.84 2.04
N SER A 430 9.29 36.52 1.55
CA SER A 430 7.92 36.00 1.44
C SER A 430 7.61 35.39 0.07
N LEU A 431 8.60 35.24 -0.80
CA LEU A 431 8.47 34.68 -2.13
C LEU A 431 9.38 33.46 -2.28
N THR A 432 9.05 32.59 -3.22
CA THR A 432 9.88 31.44 -3.56
C THR A 432 9.73 31.03 -5.01
N SER A 433 10.78 30.38 -5.55
CA SER A 433 10.81 29.94 -6.95
C SER A 433 9.79 28.86 -7.27
N ILE A 434 9.26 28.94 -8.48
CA ILE A 434 8.55 27.85 -9.16
C ILE A 434 9.47 27.39 -10.29
N GLU A 435 9.86 26.11 -10.28
CA GLU A 435 10.73 25.55 -11.30
C GLU A 435 9.99 24.44 -12.05
N LYS A 436 10.00 24.51 -13.39
CA LYS A 436 9.45 23.48 -14.26
C LYS A 436 10.46 22.36 -14.42
N LEU A 437 10.00 21.13 -14.24
CA LEU A 437 10.79 19.92 -14.41
C LEU A 437 10.80 19.45 -15.87
N GLY A 438 11.92 18.92 -16.29
CA GLY A 438 12.13 18.33 -17.60
C GLY A 438 13.31 17.36 -17.59
N THR A 439 13.66 16.85 -18.74
CA THR A 439 14.84 16.02 -18.94
C THR A 439 15.70 16.59 -20.05
N ASP A 440 17.02 16.52 -19.90
CA ASP A 440 17.96 16.85 -20.97
C ASP A 440 18.08 15.70 -21.99
N ALA A 441 18.96 15.88 -22.98
CA ALA A 441 19.19 14.90 -24.02
C ALA A 441 19.74 13.56 -23.52
N ASP A 442 20.37 13.56 -22.35
CA ASP A 442 20.93 12.38 -21.69
C ASP A 442 19.92 11.74 -20.71
N GLY A 443 18.68 12.24 -20.65
CA GLY A 443 17.63 11.77 -19.75
C GLY A 443 17.79 12.25 -18.30
N LYS A 444 18.74 13.15 -18.04
CA LYS A 444 18.96 13.70 -16.72
C LYS A 444 17.91 14.77 -16.43
N ILE A 445 17.36 14.77 -15.22
CA ILE A 445 16.38 15.78 -14.81
C ILE A 445 16.97 17.17 -14.85
N THR A 446 16.17 18.09 -15.32
CA THR A 446 16.42 19.53 -15.31
C THR A 446 15.31 20.27 -14.57
N ALA A 447 15.64 21.40 -13.96
CA ALA A 447 14.67 22.31 -13.36
C ALA A 447 14.93 23.71 -13.90
N THR A 448 13.92 24.29 -14.53
CA THR A 448 14.00 25.63 -15.12
C THR A 448 13.11 26.57 -14.32
N THR A 449 13.69 27.59 -13.73
CA THR A 449 12.94 28.63 -13.00
C THR A 449 12.00 29.37 -13.94
N LEU A 450 10.75 29.49 -13.53
CA LEU A 450 9.74 30.25 -14.25
C LEU A 450 9.81 31.73 -13.89
N ASP A 451 9.22 32.57 -14.73
CA ASP A 451 9.04 34.01 -14.47
C ASP A 451 7.79 34.26 -13.59
N PHE A 452 7.61 33.41 -12.60
CA PHE A 452 6.55 33.46 -11.59
C PHE A 452 7.13 33.04 -10.26
N ASP A 453 6.67 33.70 -9.21
CA ASP A 453 6.95 33.31 -7.82
C ASP A 453 5.69 32.74 -7.14
N ALA A 454 5.89 31.84 -6.19
CA ALA A 454 4.90 31.50 -5.20
C ALA A 454 5.14 32.30 -3.92
N ASP A 455 4.07 32.59 -3.19
CA ASP A 455 4.21 33.14 -1.83
C ASP A 455 4.52 32.02 -0.85
N ILE A 456 5.34 32.34 0.15
CA ILE A 456 5.66 31.46 1.27
C ILE A 456 5.49 32.21 2.59
N TYR A 457 4.98 31.52 3.61
CA TYR A 457 4.84 32.00 4.97
C TYR A 457 5.22 30.92 5.96
N THR A 458 5.99 31.26 6.98
CA THR A 458 6.44 30.32 8.01
C THR A 458 6.09 30.88 9.39
N GLU A 459 5.44 30.06 10.24
CA GLU A 459 5.12 30.43 11.62
C GLU A 459 5.14 29.17 12.51
N GLY A 460 6.04 29.12 13.49
CA GLY A 460 6.20 28.00 14.39
C GLY A 460 6.41 26.69 13.61
N LYS A 461 5.49 25.76 13.73
CA LYS A 461 5.55 24.47 13.05
C LYS A 461 4.94 24.45 11.63
N TYR A 462 4.55 25.59 11.09
CA TYR A 462 3.80 25.68 9.84
C TYR A 462 4.59 26.36 8.73
N VAL A 463 4.48 25.80 7.53
CA VAL A 463 4.86 26.44 6.28
C VAL A 463 3.66 26.47 5.36
N ALA A 464 3.26 27.65 4.91
CA ALA A 464 2.14 27.82 4.01
C ALA A 464 2.59 28.41 2.67
N TYR A 465 1.95 27.95 1.60
CA TYR A 465 2.22 28.38 0.24
C TYR A 465 0.94 28.87 -0.43
N ARG A 466 1.10 29.89 -1.28
CA ARG A 466 0.08 30.35 -2.21
C ARG A 466 0.69 30.38 -3.62
N ILE A 467 0.23 29.48 -4.47
CA ILE A 467 0.82 29.21 -5.78
C ILE A 467 -0.16 29.65 -6.86
N PRO A 468 0.23 30.55 -7.79
CA PRO A 468 -0.63 30.91 -8.91
C PRO A 468 -0.92 29.67 -9.78
N LEU A 469 -2.19 29.33 -10.00
CA LEU A 469 -2.59 28.21 -10.86
C LEU A 469 -2.10 28.40 -12.30
N GLU A 470 -2.09 29.65 -12.77
CA GLU A 470 -1.54 30.01 -14.09
C GLU A 470 -0.07 29.59 -14.25
N ALA A 471 0.74 29.76 -13.21
CA ALA A 471 2.17 29.43 -13.24
C ALA A 471 2.43 27.93 -13.44
N ILE A 472 1.53 27.08 -12.95
CA ILE A 472 1.61 25.63 -13.11
C ILE A 472 0.70 25.10 -14.22
N GLY A 473 0.14 25.98 -15.05
CA GLY A 473 -0.74 25.61 -16.17
C GLY A 473 -2.04 24.93 -15.74
N ALA A 474 -2.48 25.15 -14.50
CA ALA A 474 -3.66 24.55 -13.92
C ALA A 474 -4.84 25.52 -13.84
N THR A 475 -6.02 24.96 -13.62
CA THR A 475 -7.26 25.69 -13.32
C THR A 475 -7.88 25.15 -12.04
N SER A 476 -8.92 25.79 -11.54
CA SER A 476 -9.66 25.30 -10.37
C SER A 476 -10.33 23.92 -10.57
N ALA A 477 -10.37 23.43 -11.81
CA ALA A 477 -10.91 22.12 -12.16
C ALA A 477 -9.83 21.08 -12.50
N SER A 478 -8.54 21.48 -12.43
CA SER A 478 -7.44 20.56 -12.70
C SER A 478 -7.27 19.57 -11.56
N GLU A 479 -6.92 18.35 -11.93
CA GLU A 479 -6.45 17.34 -11.02
C GLU A 479 -4.98 17.63 -10.68
N ILE A 480 -4.64 17.70 -9.40
CA ILE A 480 -3.31 18.06 -8.94
C ILE A 480 -2.79 16.98 -8.00
N GLY A 481 -1.65 16.40 -8.35
CA GLY A 481 -0.86 15.56 -7.47
C GLY A 481 0.15 16.42 -6.68
N LEU A 482 0.32 16.14 -5.41
CA LEU A 482 1.25 16.86 -4.53
C LEU A 482 2.10 15.89 -3.71
N LYS A 483 3.37 16.23 -3.56
CA LYS A 483 4.28 15.67 -2.57
C LYS A 483 5.02 16.80 -1.88
N VAL A 484 5.18 16.69 -0.58
CA VAL A 484 6.06 17.54 0.21
C VAL A 484 7.34 16.79 0.53
N SER A 485 8.48 17.45 0.57
CA SER A 485 9.71 16.83 1.03
C SER A 485 10.58 17.84 1.79
N ASP A 486 11.29 17.35 2.80
CA ASP A 486 12.32 18.10 3.50
C ASP A 486 13.62 17.30 3.58
N ASN A 487 14.73 17.98 3.56
CA ASN A 487 16.08 17.43 3.64
C ASN A 487 16.42 16.43 2.51
N ILE A 488 15.67 16.48 1.42
CA ILE A 488 15.88 15.69 0.21
C ILE A 488 16.45 16.58 -0.88
N PHE A 489 17.48 16.12 -1.58
CA PHE A 489 18.20 16.96 -2.58
C PHE A 489 18.73 18.28 -2.01
N ALA A 490 19.10 18.29 -0.75
CA ALA A 490 19.57 19.48 -0.01
C ALA A 490 20.93 20.04 -0.49
N GLY A 491 21.27 19.84 -1.73
CA GLY A 491 22.53 20.21 -2.33
C GLY A 491 23.40 18.99 -2.61
N GLU A 492 24.49 19.19 -3.34
CA GLU A 492 25.50 18.15 -3.53
C GLU A 492 26.18 17.83 -2.19
N ARG A 493 25.60 16.90 -1.44
CA ARG A 493 26.31 16.30 -0.32
C ARG A 493 27.44 15.47 -0.89
N THR A 494 28.63 15.99 -0.82
CA THR A 494 29.81 15.21 -1.22
C THR A 494 30.12 14.19 -0.13
N ALA A 495 30.52 12.97 -0.52
CA ALA A 495 30.98 11.93 0.40
C ALA A 495 32.10 12.40 1.37
N ALA A 496 32.70 13.56 1.09
CA ALA A 496 33.69 14.21 1.95
C ALA A 496 33.07 14.89 3.18
N ASN A 497 31.77 15.19 3.17
CA ASN A 497 31.17 16.02 4.22
C ASN A 497 30.51 15.24 5.35
N ASP A 498 30.06 13.99 5.13
CA ASP A 498 29.38 13.21 6.18
C ASP A 498 29.46 11.69 6.05
N GLY A 499 30.20 11.17 5.07
CA GLY A 499 30.34 9.72 4.86
C GLY A 499 29.08 9.04 4.32
N VAL A 500 28.11 9.81 3.87
CA VAL A 500 26.80 9.37 3.38
C VAL A 500 26.77 9.39 1.86
N GLY A 501 26.04 8.47 1.26
CA GLY A 501 25.86 8.42 -0.19
C GLY A 501 25.20 9.70 -0.73
N VAL A 502 25.73 10.19 -1.84
CA VAL A 502 25.22 11.39 -2.52
C VAL A 502 23.99 11.00 -3.34
N TYR A 503 22.86 11.62 -3.05
CA TYR A 503 21.71 11.59 -3.95
C TYR A 503 21.71 12.86 -4.81
N SER A 504 21.85 12.68 -6.10
CA SER A 504 21.73 13.80 -7.04
C SER A 504 20.26 14.18 -7.21
N PHE A 505 20.03 15.45 -7.52
CA PHE A 505 18.72 15.90 -7.99
C PHE A 505 18.30 15.02 -9.19
N GLY A 506 17.17 14.34 -9.05
CA GLY A 506 16.69 13.38 -10.05
C GLY A 506 16.81 11.91 -9.64
N ASP A 507 17.38 11.62 -8.49
CA ASP A 507 17.35 10.27 -7.95
C ASP A 507 16.04 10.05 -7.16
N LEU A 508 15.13 9.26 -7.72
CA LEU A 508 13.85 8.93 -7.09
C LEU A 508 14.01 8.30 -5.71
N PHE A 509 15.10 7.56 -5.52
CA PHE A 509 15.37 6.93 -4.23
C PHE A 509 15.68 7.93 -3.12
N ALA A 510 16.04 9.17 -3.46
CA ALA A 510 16.24 10.20 -2.46
C ALA A 510 14.97 10.45 -1.63
N PHE A 511 13.78 10.33 -2.23
CA PHE A 511 12.51 10.42 -1.50
C PHE A 511 12.32 9.33 -0.45
N TYR A 512 12.97 8.19 -0.59
CA TYR A 512 12.87 7.07 0.34
C TYR A 512 14.09 6.94 1.26
N CYS A 513 15.22 7.52 0.86
CA CYS A 513 16.50 7.32 1.53
C CYS A 513 17.00 8.56 2.26
N GLY A 514 16.54 9.75 1.87
CA GLY A 514 16.92 11.04 2.48
C GLY A 514 15.99 11.44 3.61
N GLY A 515 15.77 12.72 3.77
CA GLY A 515 14.96 13.31 4.81
C GLY A 515 13.52 12.80 4.92
N ASP A 516 12.58 13.70 5.07
CA ASP A 516 11.16 13.37 5.19
C ASP A 516 10.37 13.68 3.91
N CYS A 517 9.29 12.96 3.66
CA CYS A 517 8.36 13.29 2.59
C CYS A 517 6.93 12.79 2.84
N ALA A 518 5.99 13.66 2.59
CA ALA A 518 4.57 13.43 2.72
C ALA A 518 3.84 13.56 1.36
N PRO A 519 3.22 12.49 0.86
CA PRO A 519 3.28 11.13 1.39
C PRO A 519 4.62 10.45 1.09
N ALA A 520 4.95 9.43 1.86
CA ALA A 520 6.11 8.58 1.60
C ALA A 520 6.02 7.88 0.23
N GLY A 521 4.81 7.56 -0.24
CA GLY A 521 4.53 7.16 -1.62
C GLY A 521 4.18 8.36 -2.52
N ARG A 522 3.81 8.12 -3.78
CA ARG A 522 3.24 9.17 -4.64
C ARG A 522 1.77 9.42 -4.29
N LEU A 523 1.34 10.68 -4.27
CA LEU A 523 -0.05 11.04 -4.46
C LEU A 523 -0.30 11.22 -5.96
N ASN A 524 -1.22 10.46 -6.49
CA ASN A 524 -1.83 10.74 -7.79
C ASN A 524 -3.16 11.46 -7.59
#